data_a1d4e22aef4a72a5410623dc88ea08e5
#
_entry.id   a1d4e22aef4a72a5410623dc88ea08e5
#
_cell.length_a   1.000
_cell.length_b   1.000
_cell.length_c   1.000
_cell.angle_alpha   90.00
_cell.angle_beta   90.00
_cell.angle_gamma   90.00
#
_symmetry.space_group_name_H-M   'P 1'
#
loop_
_entity.id
_entity.type
_entity.pdbx_description
1 polymer ?
#
loop_
_entity_poly.entity_id
_entity_poly.type
_entity_poly.pdbx_seq_one_letter_code
_entity_poly.pdbx_strand_id
1 'polypeptide(L)'
;MKTHWKKLHNPDYFGSWCIPEGEDLIVTIKEIKVEQITGEGGRVEQLSVCYFQEKQKPLILNVTNSKQIQSLYGTPYIEDWVGKQIQLFKSTTKMKGEVVDCVRVRPLLVSKQKPAFTSNNKRWKGAVEAIFLGDSTIEAIKKHYTLSDDDEALMKQQILNLNENEAINA
;
A
#
# COMPACT_ATOMS: atom_id res chain seq x y z
N MET A 1 -7.68 -20.79 10.13
CA MET A 1 -6.62 -19.82 9.77
C MET A 1 -5.27 -20.52 9.96
N LYS A 2 -4.39 -20.56 8.94
CA LYS A 2 -3.08 -21.24 9.07
C LYS A 2 -2.04 -20.24 9.58
N THR A 3 -1.27 -20.60 10.61
CA THR A 3 -0.20 -19.75 11.16
C THR A 3 1.15 -20.26 10.67
N HIS A 4 1.94 -19.41 10.04
CA HIS A 4 3.30 -19.75 9.61
C HIS A 4 4.20 -19.88 10.84
N TRP A 5 4.97 -20.98 10.96
CA TRP A 5 5.78 -21.30 12.14
C TRP A 5 6.81 -20.23 12.51
N LYS A 6 7.38 -19.52 11.50
CA LYS A 6 8.32 -18.40 11.73
C LYS A 6 7.71 -17.23 12.52
N LYS A 7 6.38 -17.07 12.52
CA LYS A 7 5.71 -16.09 13.38
C LYS A 7 5.89 -16.35 14.87
N LEU A 8 6.13 -17.61 15.22
CA LEU A 8 6.35 -18.04 16.61
C LEU A 8 7.82 -17.86 17.04
N HIS A 9 8.76 -17.95 16.09
CA HIS A 9 10.19 -17.84 16.36
C HIS A 9 10.74 -16.41 16.26
N ASN A 10 10.10 -15.53 15.49
CA ASN A 10 10.49 -14.12 15.39
C ASN A 10 9.24 -13.24 15.52
N PRO A 11 8.70 -13.07 16.74
CA PRO A 11 7.47 -12.33 16.95
C PRO A 11 7.64 -10.81 16.80
N ASP A 12 8.86 -10.28 16.91
CA ASP A 12 9.11 -8.84 17.10
C ASP A 12 9.32 -8.10 15.78
N TYR A 13 9.88 -8.76 14.75
CA TYR A 13 10.23 -8.13 13.50
C TYR A 13 9.39 -8.59 12.31
N PHE A 14 9.32 -7.71 11.29
CA PHE A 14 8.61 -7.96 10.06
C PHE A 14 9.39 -8.96 9.18
N GLY A 15 8.75 -10.03 8.77
CA GLY A 15 9.33 -11.05 7.89
C GLY A 15 8.44 -11.36 6.68
N SER A 16 8.95 -12.18 5.75
CA SER A 16 8.22 -12.57 4.53
C SER A 16 6.83 -13.18 4.81
N TRP A 17 6.67 -13.82 5.96
CA TRP A 17 5.42 -14.40 6.43
C TRP A 17 4.37 -13.36 6.88
N CYS A 18 4.74 -12.07 6.96
CA CYS A 18 3.81 -10.98 7.26
C CYS A 18 3.08 -10.49 6.02
N ILE A 19 3.60 -10.81 4.83
CA ILE A 19 3.02 -10.41 3.54
C ILE A 19 2.19 -11.60 3.02
N PRO A 20 0.89 -11.41 2.70
CA PRO A 20 0.09 -12.44 2.06
C PRO A 20 0.69 -12.85 0.70
N GLU A 21 0.42 -14.07 0.27
CA GLU A 21 0.91 -14.56 -1.02
C GLU A 21 0.31 -13.76 -2.17
N GLY A 22 1.17 -13.31 -3.09
CA GLY A 22 0.74 -12.53 -4.26
C GLY A 22 0.36 -11.08 -3.96
N GLU A 23 0.50 -10.61 -2.73
CA GLU A 23 0.19 -9.23 -2.34
C GLU A 23 1.46 -8.44 -2.04
N ASP A 24 1.34 -7.13 -2.18
CA ASP A 24 2.34 -6.17 -1.74
C ASP A 24 1.76 -5.32 -0.61
N LEU A 25 2.62 -4.87 0.30
CA LEU A 25 2.22 -4.02 1.42
C LEU A 25 2.85 -2.63 1.27
N ILE A 26 2.02 -1.60 1.21
CA ILE A 26 2.48 -0.21 1.23
C ILE A 26 2.52 0.25 2.68
N VAL A 27 3.68 0.76 3.10
CA VAL A 27 3.92 1.28 4.45
C VAL A 27 4.66 2.62 4.37
N THR A 28 4.43 3.46 5.37
CA THR A 28 5.09 4.77 5.52
C THR A 28 6.17 4.70 6.58
N ILE A 29 7.39 5.09 6.23
CA ILE A 29 8.52 5.12 7.17
C ILE A 29 8.23 6.16 8.26
N LYS A 30 8.19 5.72 9.51
CA LYS A 30 8.04 6.59 10.69
C LYS A 30 9.39 7.07 11.19
N GLU A 31 10.32 6.14 11.38
CA GLU A 31 11.68 6.39 11.85
C GLU A 31 12.59 5.20 11.54
N ILE A 32 13.90 5.44 11.52
CA ILE A 32 14.91 4.38 11.40
C ILE A 32 15.88 4.55 12.55
N LYS A 33 16.11 3.47 13.31
CA LYS A 33 17.01 3.43 14.46
C LYS A 33 18.02 2.30 14.33
N VAL A 34 19.18 2.49 14.94
CA VAL A 34 20.14 1.39 15.14
C VAL A 34 19.85 0.76 16.48
N GLU A 35 19.62 -0.53 16.48
CA GLU A 35 19.31 -1.33 17.68
C GLU A 35 20.27 -2.50 17.83
N GLN A 36 20.53 -2.88 19.07
CA GLN A 36 21.23 -4.11 19.38
C GLN A 36 20.25 -5.28 19.37
N ILE A 37 20.44 -6.18 18.43
CA ILE A 37 19.58 -7.36 18.26
C ILE A 37 20.40 -8.61 18.52
N THR A 38 19.90 -9.46 19.41
CA THR A 38 20.51 -10.77 19.65
C THR A 38 20.01 -11.75 18.58
N GLY A 39 20.90 -12.17 17.71
CA GLY A 39 20.61 -13.15 16.66
C GLY A 39 20.67 -14.59 17.16
N GLU A 40 20.45 -15.54 16.25
CA GLU A 40 20.63 -16.97 16.52
C GLU A 40 22.08 -17.25 16.98
N GLY A 41 22.19 -17.97 18.09
CA GLY A 41 23.51 -18.29 18.70
C GLY A 41 24.01 -17.23 19.68
N GLY A 42 23.19 -16.28 20.11
CA GLY A 42 23.52 -15.30 21.15
C GLY A 42 24.42 -14.16 20.71
N ARG A 43 24.70 -14.01 19.40
CA ARG A 43 25.46 -12.89 18.87
C ARG A 43 24.62 -11.62 18.92
N VAL A 44 25.19 -10.58 19.51
CA VAL A 44 24.58 -9.23 19.52
C VAL A 44 25.16 -8.46 18.35
N GLU A 45 24.27 -7.99 17.46
CA GLU A 45 24.61 -7.20 16.30
C GLU A 45 23.87 -5.88 16.33
N GLN A 46 24.50 -4.80 15.87
CA GLN A 46 23.85 -3.52 15.66
C GLN A 46 23.24 -3.51 14.27
N LEU A 47 21.90 -3.42 14.22
CA LEU A 47 21.16 -3.47 12.97
C LEU A 47 20.24 -2.24 12.85
N SER A 48 20.08 -1.76 11.61
CA SER A 48 19.12 -0.69 11.33
C SER A 48 17.70 -1.26 11.31
N VAL A 49 16.82 -0.67 12.09
CA VAL A 49 15.42 -1.08 12.23
C VAL A 49 14.53 0.06 11.74
N CYS A 50 13.67 -0.25 10.78
CA CYS A 50 12.71 0.67 10.19
C CYS A 50 11.34 0.47 10.82
N TYR A 51 10.83 1.52 11.46
CA TYR A 51 9.49 1.58 12.03
C TYR A 51 8.52 2.23 11.05
N PHE A 52 7.26 1.81 11.08
CA PHE A 52 6.21 2.28 10.19
C PHE A 52 5.16 3.09 10.93
N GLN A 53 4.46 3.97 10.21
CA GLN A 53 3.33 4.72 10.77
C GLN A 53 2.11 3.81 10.95
N GLU A 54 1.95 2.84 10.05
CA GLU A 54 0.92 1.82 10.11
C GLU A 54 1.19 0.83 11.26
N LYS A 55 0.16 0.17 11.74
CA LYS A 55 0.27 -0.85 12.81
C LYS A 55 0.92 -2.13 12.28
N GLN A 56 2.18 -2.02 11.84
CA GLN A 56 3.01 -3.13 11.38
C GLN A 56 4.21 -3.31 12.28
N LYS A 57 4.78 -4.53 12.29
CA LYS A 57 6.05 -4.80 12.96
C LYS A 57 7.19 -4.06 12.29
N PRO A 58 8.22 -3.66 13.03
CA PRO A 58 9.40 -3.02 12.45
C PRO A 58 10.18 -4.00 11.55
N LEU A 59 10.79 -3.47 10.49
CA LEU A 59 11.60 -4.23 9.53
C LEU A 59 13.08 -4.02 9.81
N ILE A 60 13.84 -5.09 9.99
CA ILE A 60 15.31 -5.03 9.96
C ILE A 60 15.74 -4.69 8.53
N LEU A 61 16.34 -3.51 8.35
CA LEU A 61 16.83 -3.05 7.06
C LEU A 61 18.17 -3.70 6.74
N ASN A 62 18.21 -4.46 5.66
CA ASN A 62 19.44 -4.92 5.07
C ASN A 62 19.96 -3.95 3.99
N VAL A 63 21.22 -4.10 3.62
CA VAL A 63 21.88 -3.23 2.61
C VAL A 63 21.14 -3.19 1.29
N THR A 64 20.55 -4.30 0.84
CA THR A 64 19.80 -4.37 -0.42
C THR A 64 18.57 -3.47 -0.37
N ASN A 65 17.78 -3.55 0.71
CA ASN A 65 16.59 -2.73 0.89
C ASN A 65 16.96 -1.24 1.09
N SER A 66 18.03 -0.95 1.83
CA SER A 66 18.51 0.43 2.00
C SER A 66 18.94 1.06 0.67
N LYS A 67 19.69 0.34 -0.15
CA LYS A 67 20.04 0.80 -1.52
C LYS A 67 18.82 1.02 -2.40
N GLN A 68 17.80 0.18 -2.25
CA GLN A 68 16.56 0.32 -3.01
C GLN A 68 15.79 1.58 -2.59
N ILE A 69 15.70 1.88 -1.29
CA ILE A 69 15.08 3.10 -0.78
C ILE A 69 15.88 4.34 -1.23
N GLN A 70 17.21 4.28 -1.14
CA GLN A 70 18.08 5.33 -1.65
C GLN A 70 17.84 5.61 -3.14
N SER A 71 17.75 4.57 -3.95
CA SER A 71 17.47 4.70 -5.39
C SER A 71 16.08 5.29 -5.66
N LEU A 72 15.09 4.90 -4.85
CA LEU A 72 13.70 5.35 -5.00
C LEU A 72 13.53 6.85 -4.69
N TYR A 73 14.27 7.37 -3.72
CA TYR A 73 14.15 8.75 -3.25
C TYR A 73 15.35 9.64 -3.59
N GLY A 74 16.40 9.11 -4.21
CA GLY A 74 17.57 9.87 -4.67
C GLY A 74 18.46 10.42 -3.55
N THR A 75 18.31 9.94 -2.31
CA THR A 75 19.06 10.41 -1.15
C THR A 75 19.57 9.24 -0.30
N PRO A 76 20.84 9.26 0.16
CA PRO A 76 21.38 8.24 1.06
C PRO A 76 21.06 8.51 2.54
N TYR A 77 20.45 9.64 2.89
CA TYR A 77 20.21 10.07 4.26
C TYR A 77 18.87 9.51 4.77
N ILE A 78 18.92 8.82 5.90
CA ILE A 78 17.74 8.15 6.49
C ILE A 78 16.69 9.14 6.99
N GLU A 79 17.08 10.34 7.35
CA GLU A 79 16.19 11.43 7.78
C GLU A 79 15.24 11.84 6.64
N ASP A 80 15.73 11.85 5.40
CA ASP A 80 14.95 12.18 4.21
C ASP A 80 13.94 11.09 3.84
N TRP A 81 14.09 9.89 4.39
CA TRP A 81 13.17 8.77 4.16
C TRP A 81 11.96 8.80 5.09
N VAL A 82 12.02 9.55 6.19
CA VAL A 82 10.91 9.68 7.13
C VAL A 82 9.70 10.31 6.44
N GLY A 83 8.53 9.73 6.64
CA GLY A 83 7.28 10.14 5.99
C GLY A 83 7.13 9.63 4.54
N LYS A 84 8.13 8.97 3.96
CA LYS A 84 8.05 8.39 2.62
C LYS A 84 7.42 7.00 2.65
N GLN A 85 6.69 6.68 1.58
CA GLN A 85 6.06 5.38 1.43
C GLN A 85 7.00 4.40 0.72
N ILE A 86 7.06 3.18 1.20
CA ILE A 86 7.74 2.08 0.52
C ILE A 86 6.74 0.93 0.32
N GLN A 87 6.95 0.17 -0.74
CA GLN A 87 6.15 -0.99 -1.05
C GLN A 87 6.99 -2.24 -0.81
N LEU A 88 6.56 -3.05 0.16
CA LEU A 88 7.21 -4.28 0.56
C LEU A 88 6.58 -5.47 -0.17
N PHE A 89 7.40 -6.38 -0.65
CA PHE A 89 6.93 -7.61 -1.28
C PHE A 89 7.75 -8.81 -0.83
N LYS A 90 7.14 -9.99 -0.92
CA LYS A 90 7.81 -11.27 -0.71
C LYS A 90 8.68 -11.61 -1.90
N SER A 91 9.91 -11.97 -1.64
CA SER A 91 10.90 -12.38 -2.64
C SER A 91 11.75 -13.51 -2.09
N THR A 92 12.67 -14.01 -2.90
CA THR A 92 13.63 -15.05 -2.49
C THR A 92 15.06 -14.56 -2.65
N THR A 93 15.96 -15.11 -1.84
CA THR A 93 17.41 -14.86 -1.94
C THR A 93 18.17 -16.13 -1.64
N LYS A 94 19.40 -16.23 -2.12
CA LYS A 94 20.31 -17.33 -1.74
C LYS A 94 21.07 -16.97 -0.47
N MET A 95 21.01 -17.83 0.54
CA MET A 95 21.78 -17.70 1.78
C MET A 95 22.41 -19.05 2.10
N LYS A 96 23.73 -19.09 2.22
CA LYS A 96 24.52 -20.32 2.45
C LYS A 96 24.19 -21.47 1.49
N GLY A 97 23.90 -21.15 0.21
CA GLY A 97 23.53 -22.13 -0.82
C GLY A 97 22.06 -22.49 -0.91
N GLU A 98 21.25 -22.13 0.07
CA GLU A 98 19.82 -22.39 0.09
C GLU A 98 18.99 -21.18 -0.37
N VAL A 99 17.87 -21.43 -1.03
CA VAL A 99 16.91 -20.40 -1.42
C VAL A 99 15.98 -20.15 -0.23
N VAL A 100 15.99 -18.92 0.28
CA VAL A 100 15.16 -18.52 1.43
C VAL A 100 14.26 -17.35 1.08
N ASP A 101 13.07 -17.32 1.67
CA ASP A 101 12.16 -16.19 1.54
C ASP A 101 12.72 -14.95 2.23
N CYS A 102 12.56 -13.79 1.60
CA CYS A 102 12.96 -12.50 2.14
C CYS A 102 11.94 -11.41 1.82
N VAL A 103 12.05 -10.28 2.50
CA VAL A 103 11.29 -9.06 2.21
C VAL A 103 12.16 -8.15 1.36
N ARG A 104 11.57 -7.60 0.30
CA ARG A 104 12.21 -6.61 -0.59
C ARG A 104 11.35 -5.36 -0.73
N VAL A 105 12.00 -4.25 -1.05
CA VAL A 105 11.35 -2.99 -1.41
C VAL A 105 11.23 -2.93 -2.92
N ARG A 106 10.05 -2.56 -3.44
CA ARG A 106 9.82 -2.36 -4.88
C ARG A 106 10.63 -1.18 -5.39
N PRO A 107 11.17 -1.26 -6.63
CA PRO A 107 11.91 -0.15 -7.24
C PRO A 107 11.04 1.05 -7.61
N LEU A 108 9.75 0.85 -7.69
CA LEU A 108 8.74 1.87 -7.96
C LEU A 108 7.58 1.68 -6.97
N LEU A 109 6.99 2.79 -6.52
CA LEU A 109 5.73 2.73 -5.79
C LEU A 109 4.62 2.44 -6.82
N VAL A 110 4.14 1.22 -6.80
CA VAL A 110 2.88 0.92 -7.50
C VAL A 110 1.78 1.43 -6.56
N SER A 111 1.29 2.65 -6.82
CA SER A 111 0.05 3.08 -6.19
C SER A 111 -0.97 1.97 -6.47
N LYS A 112 -1.72 1.52 -5.46
CA LYS A 112 -2.92 0.71 -5.72
C LYS A 112 -3.75 1.51 -6.71
N GLN A 113 -3.74 1.13 -7.98
CA GLN A 113 -4.59 1.78 -8.96
C GLN A 113 -6.01 1.62 -8.41
N LYS A 114 -6.64 2.75 -8.18
CA LYS A 114 -8.05 2.72 -7.79
C LYS A 114 -8.79 1.95 -8.88
N PRO A 115 -9.69 1.04 -8.52
CA PRO A 115 -10.46 0.30 -9.53
C PRO A 115 -11.22 1.30 -10.42
N ALA A 116 -11.33 1.02 -11.69
CA ALA A 116 -12.10 1.85 -12.61
C ALA A 116 -13.59 1.83 -12.21
N PHE A 117 -14.18 3.03 -12.19
CA PHE A 117 -15.63 3.20 -12.01
C PHE A 117 -16.24 3.56 -13.34
N THR A 118 -16.80 2.57 -14.01
CA THR A 118 -17.40 2.69 -15.35
C THR A 118 -18.91 2.54 -15.27
N SER A 119 -19.61 2.93 -16.31
CA SER A 119 -21.07 2.76 -16.46
C SER A 119 -21.57 1.32 -16.28
N ASN A 120 -20.68 0.32 -16.44
CA ASN A 120 -20.98 -1.11 -16.22
C ASN A 120 -20.88 -1.51 -14.73
N ASN A 121 -20.42 -0.64 -13.84
CA ASN A 121 -20.32 -0.94 -12.42
C ASN A 121 -21.70 -1.06 -11.79
N LYS A 122 -21.96 -2.13 -11.03
CA LYS A 122 -23.24 -2.38 -10.33
C LYS A 122 -23.69 -1.21 -9.45
N ARG A 123 -22.77 -0.40 -8.94
CA ARG A 123 -23.02 0.76 -8.11
C ARG A 123 -23.22 2.06 -8.89
N TRP A 124 -23.07 2.04 -10.22
CA TRP A 124 -23.12 3.24 -11.05
C TRP A 124 -24.43 3.99 -10.89
N LYS A 125 -25.56 3.31 -11.06
CA LYS A 125 -26.90 3.90 -10.98
C LYS A 125 -27.14 4.54 -9.60
N GLY A 126 -26.83 3.82 -8.51
CA GLY A 126 -26.97 4.36 -7.17
C GLY A 126 -26.04 5.54 -6.88
N ALA A 127 -24.85 5.58 -7.49
CA ALA A 127 -23.95 6.71 -7.37
C ALA A 127 -24.49 7.96 -8.09
N VAL A 128 -25.07 7.81 -9.27
CA VAL A 128 -25.75 8.90 -10.00
C VAL A 128 -26.92 9.44 -9.21
N GLU A 129 -27.76 8.57 -8.65
CA GLU A 129 -28.90 8.94 -7.79
C GLU A 129 -28.44 9.66 -6.52
N ALA A 130 -27.41 9.17 -5.84
CA ALA A 130 -26.88 9.79 -4.63
C ALA A 130 -26.28 11.19 -4.89
N ILE A 131 -25.66 11.40 -6.06
CA ILE A 131 -25.16 12.73 -6.44
C ILE A 131 -26.32 13.67 -6.77
N PHE A 132 -27.33 13.17 -7.48
CA PHE A 132 -28.53 13.92 -7.81
C PHE A 132 -29.27 14.40 -6.55
N LEU A 133 -29.40 13.54 -5.53
CA LEU A 133 -30.00 13.86 -4.25
C LEU A 133 -29.15 14.75 -3.32
N GLY A 134 -27.88 14.99 -3.71
CA GLY A 134 -26.93 15.77 -2.89
C GLY A 134 -26.24 14.99 -1.78
N ASP A 135 -26.44 13.66 -1.69
CA ASP A 135 -25.85 12.81 -0.67
C ASP A 135 -24.39 12.44 -0.96
N SER A 136 -23.92 12.66 -2.19
CA SER A 136 -22.55 12.35 -2.63
C SER A 136 -22.04 13.36 -3.66
N THR A 137 -20.76 13.24 -4.04
CA THR A 137 -20.12 14.04 -5.08
C THR A 137 -19.24 13.19 -5.98
N ILE A 138 -18.92 13.67 -7.20
CA ILE A 138 -17.98 13.02 -8.11
C ILE A 138 -16.60 12.91 -7.44
N GLU A 139 -16.18 13.92 -6.68
CA GLU A 139 -14.91 13.93 -5.94
C GLU A 139 -14.88 12.83 -4.86
N ALA A 140 -16.00 12.55 -4.23
CA ALA A 140 -16.11 11.45 -3.26
C ALA A 140 -15.89 10.09 -3.94
N ILE A 141 -16.42 9.90 -5.15
CA ILE A 141 -16.16 8.69 -5.96
C ILE A 141 -14.70 8.62 -6.36
N LYS A 142 -14.10 9.72 -6.82
CA LYS A 142 -12.68 9.80 -7.22
C LYS A 142 -11.70 9.51 -6.06
N LYS A 143 -12.13 9.61 -4.80
CA LYS A 143 -11.32 9.17 -3.65
C LYS A 143 -11.05 7.66 -3.65
N HIS A 144 -12.00 6.86 -4.13
CA HIS A 144 -11.96 5.40 -4.06
C HIS A 144 -11.78 4.71 -5.43
N TYR A 145 -12.12 5.42 -6.51
CA TYR A 145 -12.13 4.89 -7.88
C TYR A 145 -11.41 5.82 -8.84
N THR A 146 -10.93 5.26 -9.95
CA THR A 146 -10.51 6.03 -11.13
C THR A 146 -11.73 6.19 -12.04
N LEU A 147 -12.05 7.43 -12.40
CA LEU A 147 -13.14 7.78 -13.31
C LEU A 147 -12.49 8.37 -14.57
N SER A 148 -12.78 7.81 -15.75
CA SER A 148 -12.33 8.38 -17.02
C SER A 148 -13.09 9.67 -17.33
N ASP A 149 -12.53 10.53 -18.18
CA ASP A 149 -13.21 11.77 -18.60
C ASP A 149 -14.54 11.47 -19.28
N ASP A 150 -14.62 10.40 -20.08
CA ASP A 150 -15.84 9.95 -20.75
C ASP A 150 -16.90 9.46 -19.74
N ASP A 151 -16.52 8.65 -18.76
CA ASP A 151 -17.43 8.20 -17.72
C ASP A 151 -17.90 9.33 -16.81
N GLU A 152 -17.03 10.32 -16.54
CA GLU A 152 -17.40 11.52 -15.78
C GLU A 152 -18.41 12.37 -16.55
N ALA A 153 -18.18 12.57 -17.84
CA ALA A 153 -19.12 13.29 -18.72
C ALA A 153 -20.47 12.59 -18.79
N LEU A 154 -20.46 11.26 -18.95
CA LEU A 154 -21.67 10.43 -18.95
C LEU A 154 -22.45 10.55 -17.63
N MET A 155 -21.74 10.51 -16.50
CA MET A 155 -22.35 10.66 -15.17
C MET A 155 -23.02 12.02 -15.01
N LYS A 156 -22.33 13.11 -15.38
CA LYS A 156 -22.89 14.47 -15.37
C LYS A 156 -24.13 14.59 -16.24
N GLN A 157 -24.11 14.01 -17.45
CA GLN A 157 -25.25 14.01 -18.35
C GLN A 157 -26.46 13.28 -17.76
N GLN A 158 -26.23 12.13 -17.13
CA GLN A 158 -27.31 11.37 -16.48
C GLN A 158 -27.94 12.13 -15.30
N ILE A 159 -27.13 12.85 -14.51
CA ILE A 159 -27.61 13.72 -13.44
C ILE A 159 -28.46 14.88 -14.00
N LEU A 160 -28.02 15.49 -15.09
CA LEU A 160 -28.82 16.56 -15.77
C LEU A 160 -30.17 16.04 -16.25
N ASN A 161 -30.21 14.86 -16.88
CA ASN A 161 -31.44 14.24 -17.34
C ASN A 161 -32.42 13.93 -16.18
N LEU A 162 -31.93 13.60 -15.00
CA LEU A 162 -32.77 13.41 -13.80
C LEU A 162 -33.39 14.75 -13.35
N ASN A 163 -32.60 15.84 -13.34
CA ASN A 163 -33.12 17.19 -13.00
C ASN A 163 -34.21 17.66 -13.98
N GLU A 164 -34.04 17.43 -15.29
CA GLU A 164 -35.01 17.79 -16.32
C GLU A 164 -36.33 17.00 -16.15
N ASN A 165 -36.26 15.72 -15.83
CA ASN A 165 -37.42 14.88 -15.62
C ASN A 165 -38.21 15.26 -14.34
N GLU A 166 -37.55 15.72 -13.27
CA GLU A 166 -38.25 16.25 -12.10
C GLU A 166 -38.96 17.58 -12.40
N ALA A 167 -38.33 18.47 -13.18
CA ALA A 167 -38.87 19.74 -13.56
C ALA A 167 -40.14 19.64 -14.44
N ILE A 168 -40.29 18.54 -15.20
CA ILE A 168 -41.45 18.27 -16.07
C ILE A 168 -42.61 17.67 -15.26
N ASN A 169 -42.32 17.00 -14.15
CA ASN A 169 -43.32 16.29 -13.33
C ASN A 169 -43.77 17.07 -12.07
N ALA A 170 -43.26 18.28 -11.85
CA ALA A 170 -43.61 19.21 -10.76
C ALA A 170 -44.52 20.33 -11.25
#